data_4e280771c91d08cc9e2070864d9eea27
#
_entry.id   4e280771c91d08cc9e2070864d9eea27
#
_cell.length_a   1.000
_cell.length_b   1.000
_cell.length_c   1.000
_cell.angle_alpha   90.00
_cell.angle_beta   90.00
_cell.angle_gamma   90.00
#
_symmetry.space_group_name_H-M   'P 1'
#
loop_
_entity.id
_entity.type
_entity.pdbx_description
1 polymer ?
#
loop_
_entity_poly.entity_id
_entity_poly.type
_entity_poly.pdbx_seq_one_letter_code
_entity_poly.pdbx_strand_id
1 'polypeptide(L)'
;MLGKVSRFIVSASFLALLTGCNSLGIGGDSKSSAPPTQPNGTAQIMPLAPANPSSNNPSIGTATTAQGTVAPVVQGACPQIFMRDQDAIFRTYAKGKKDDPQQIVFQASFGDYTRQCTLNDANLTMTVVAQLRLITGPAGTPGPVTLPIRISVVDGENVLYSEVTKFPTEIPAGAPGTQVIFRKDGITMPVGSGALVRVNIGFDTQPAKTKKSS
;
A
#
# COMPACT_ATOMS: atom_id res chain seq x y z
N MET A 1 29.86 -54.39 -6.72
CA MET A 1 28.95 -54.82 -7.80
C MET A 1 28.41 -53.60 -8.51
N LEU A 2 28.75 -53.54 -9.78
CA LEU A 2 28.39 -52.45 -10.69
C LEU A 2 26.93 -52.53 -11.14
N GLY A 3 26.30 -51.42 -11.43
CA GLY A 3 25.08 -51.38 -12.22
C GLY A 3 24.38 -50.02 -12.02
N LYS A 4 24.08 -49.27 -12.91
CA LYS A 4 24.09 -49.04 -14.36
C LYS A 4 23.50 -47.63 -14.55
N VAL A 5 24.20 -46.86 -15.34
CA VAL A 5 23.83 -45.54 -15.90
C VAL A 5 22.57 -45.70 -16.76
N SER A 6 21.64 -44.79 -16.68
CA SER A 6 20.70 -44.54 -17.78
C SER A 6 20.49 -43.04 -17.99
N ARG A 7 21.11 -42.56 -19.05
CA ARG A 7 20.93 -41.24 -19.65
C ARG A 7 19.66 -41.28 -20.51
N PHE A 8 18.73 -40.37 -20.33
CA PHE A 8 17.81 -39.98 -21.39
C PHE A 8 17.86 -38.45 -21.56
N ILE A 9 18.51 -38.11 -22.64
CA ILE A 9 18.47 -36.78 -23.28
C ILE A 9 17.20 -36.77 -24.12
N VAL A 10 16.30 -35.84 -23.85
CA VAL A 10 15.24 -35.47 -24.78
C VAL A 10 15.32 -33.97 -25.00
N SER A 11 15.95 -33.61 -26.11
CA SER A 11 15.92 -32.28 -26.70
C SER A 11 14.56 -32.13 -27.39
N ALA A 12 13.80 -31.11 -27.00
CA ALA A 12 12.67 -30.65 -27.80
C ALA A 12 12.81 -29.14 -27.97
N SER A 13 13.30 -28.77 -29.14
CA SER A 13 13.30 -27.40 -29.67
C SER A 13 11.87 -26.99 -29.98
N PHE A 14 11.38 -25.92 -29.36
CA PHE A 14 10.18 -25.25 -29.81
C PHE A 14 10.56 -23.84 -30.30
N LEU A 15 10.65 -23.73 -31.63
CA LEU A 15 10.54 -22.45 -32.32
C LEU A 15 9.07 -22.01 -32.24
N ALA A 16 8.79 -20.89 -31.67
CA ALA A 16 7.50 -20.22 -31.77
C ALA A 16 7.67 -18.88 -32.46
N LEU A 17 6.96 -18.77 -33.56
CA LEU A 17 6.86 -17.68 -34.51
C LEU A 17 6.29 -16.41 -33.85
N LEU A 18 7.02 -15.31 -33.98
CA LEU A 18 6.55 -13.97 -33.75
C LEU A 18 5.74 -13.51 -34.97
N THR A 19 4.42 -13.44 -34.86
CA THR A 19 3.58 -12.71 -35.80
C THR A 19 3.29 -11.34 -35.23
N GLY A 20 3.94 -10.33 -35.76
CA GLY A 20 3.64 -8.93 -35.53
C GLY A 20 2.34 -8.55 -36.23
N CYS A 21 1.41 -7.93 -35.53
CA CYS A 21 0.33 -7.17 -36.11
C CYS A 21 0.68 -5.69 -36.06
N ASN A 22 1.18 -5.21 -37.18
CA ASN A 22 1.31 -3.79 -37.47
C ASN A 22 0.01 -3.34 -38.13
N SER A 23 -0.84 -2.60 -37.43
CA SER A 23 -2.02 -2.00 -38.03
C SER A 23 -1.78 -0.50 -38.24
N LEU A 24 -1.25 -0.19 -39.40
CA LEU A 24 -1.28 1.14 -40.00
C LEU A 24 -2.64 1.34 -40.63
N GLY A 25 -3.46 2.17 -40.04
CA GLY A 25 -4.70 2.67 -40.61
C GLY A 25 -4.51 4.10 -41.07
N ILE A 26 -4.22 4.27 -42.34
CA ILE A 26 -4.21 5.57 -43.05
C ILE A 26 -5.59 5.80 -43.65
N GLY A 27 -6.11 7.02 -43.44
CA GLY A 27 -6.92 7.73 -44.42
C GLY A 27 -8.40 7.41 -44.45
N GLY A 28 -9.20 8.41 -44.26
CA GLY A 28 -10.62 8.44 -44.58
C GLY A 28 -11.15 9.84 -44.49
N ASP A 29 -11.04 10.61 -45.58
CA ASP A 29 -11.79 11.83 -45.80
C ASP A 29 -13.29 11.62 -45.68
N SER A 30 -14.00 12.48 -45.00
CA SER A 30 -15.44 12.66 -45.25
C SER A 30 -15.96 14.00 -44.78
N LYS A 31 -16.15 14.85 -45.74
CA LYS A 31 -17.30 15.73 -46.01
C LYS A 31 -17.95 16.48 -44.85
N SER A 32 -17.64 17.76 -44.87
CA SER A 32 -18.48 18.91 -44.61
C SER A 32 -19.98 18.64 -44.71
N SER A 33 -20.71 18.96 -43.66
CA SER A 33 -22.12 19.34 -43.73
C SER A 33 -22.30 20.57 -42.90
N ALA A 34 -22.80 21.62 -43.55
CA ALA A 34 -23.01 22.97 -43.09
C ALA A 34 -24.03 23.07 -41.93
N PRO A 35 -23.92 24.09 -41.09
CA PRO A 35 -24.78 24.30 -39.93
C PRO A 35 -26.08 25.05 -40.33
N PRO A 36 -27.17 24.89 -39.58
CA PRO A 36 -28.30 25.81 -39.67
C PRO A 36 -28.06 27.08 -38.83
N THR A 37 -28.48 28.13 -39.38
CA THR A 37 -28.46 29.54 -39.05
C THR A 37 -28.92 29.89 -37.65
N GLN A 38 -28.20 30.84 -37.03
CA GLN A 38 -28.51 31.55 -35.77
C GLN A 38 -29.80 32.35 -35.83
N PRO A 39 -30.29 32.78 -34.64
CA PRO A 39 -30.40 34.24 -34.43
C PRO A 39 -29.72 34.71 -33.13
N ASN A 40 -29.00 35.79 -33.33
CA ASN A 40 -28.58 36.86 -32.42
C ASN A 40 -28.82 36.69 -30.91
N GLY A 41 -27.70 36.50 -30.20
CA GLY A 41 -27.56 36.86 -28.82
C GLY A 41 -26.18 37.47 -28.63
N THR A 42 -26.15 38.72 -28.19
CA THR A 42 -24.96 39.56 -27.98
C THR A 42 -23.95 38.86 -27.08
N ALA A 43 -22.84 38.41 -27.66
CA ALA A 43 -21.71 37.89 -26.91
C ALA A 43 -21.02 39.04 -26.17
N GLN A 44 -21.21 39.11 -24.86
CA GLN A 44 -20.36 39.93 -24.00
C GLN A 44 -19.00 39.21 -23.88
N ILE A 45 -17.99 39.87 -24.44
CA ILE A 45 -16.59 39.51 -24.27
C ILE A 45 -16.23 39.88 -22.83
N MET A 46 -16.21 38.88 -21.93
CA MET A 46 -15.57 39.02 -20.62
C MET A 46 -14.05 39.09 -20.82
N PRO A 47 -13.37 40.09 -20.26
CA PRO A 47 -11.91 40.15 -20.32
C PRO A 47 -11.35 38.90 -19.59
N LEU A 48 -10.44 38.17 -20.25
CA LEU A 48 -9.63 37.16 -19.56
C LEU A 48 -8.88 37.86 -18.42
N ALA A 49 -9.21 37.48 -17.19
CA ALA A 49 -8.39 37.85 -16.07
C ALA A 49 -6.99 37.22 -16.26
N PRO A 50 -5.90 37.93 -15.97
CA PRO A 50 -4.56 37.40 -16.09
C PRO A 50 -4.44 36.18 -15.18
N ALA A 51 -3.95 35.07 -15.75
CA ALA A 51 -3.63 33.88 -15.01
C ALA A 51 -2.61 34.22 -13.90
N ASN A 52 -3.07 34.18 -12.66
CA ASN A 52 -2.20 34.36 -11.51
C ASN A 52 -1.21 33.18 -11.51
N PRO A 53 0.11 33.45 -11.39
CA PRO A 53 1.09 32.36 -11.29
C PRO A 53 0.78 31.51 -10.04
N SER A 54 0.71 30.20 -10.24
CA SER A 54 0.51 29.18 -9.23
C SER A 54 1.16 29.56 -7.89
N SER A 55 0.34 29.89 -6.93
CA SER A 55 0.76 29.81 -5.54
C SER A 55 0.82 28.31 -5.21
N ASN A 56 2.01 27.79 -4.93
CA ASN A 56 2.23 26.48 -4.34
C ASN A 56 1.73 26.47 -2.88
N ASN A 57 0.47 26.84 -2.69
CA ASN A 57 -0.17 26.70 -1.41
C ASN A 57 -0.59 25.23 -1.26
N PRO A 58 -0.11 24.50 -0.25
CA PRO A 58 -0.60 23.16 0.01
C PRO A 58 -2.10 23.22 0.23
N SER A 59 -2.84 22.43 -0.55
CA SER A 59 -4.29 22.35 -0.43
C SER A 59 -4.63 21.87 0.98
N ILE A 60 -5.15 22.76 1.80
CA ILE A 60 -5.65 22.43 3.14
C ILE A 60 -7.08 21.90 2.95
N GLY A 61 -7.22 20.59 3.01
CA GLY A 61 -8.53 19.94 3.12
C GLY A 61 -8.93 19.82 4.59
N THR A 62 -10.15 19.42 4.82
CA THR A 62 -10.63 19.06 6.17
C THR A 62 -10.98 17.56 6.23
N ALA A 63 -10.69 16.92 7.35
CA ALA A 63 -11.10 15.55 7.62
C ALA A 63 -11.75 15.46 9.00
N THR A 64 -12.71 14.57 9.14
CA THR A 64 -13.31 14.25 10.45
C THR A 64 -12.36 13.31 11.19
N THR A 65 -11.96 13.69 12.39
CA THR A 65 -11.15 12.85 13.27
C THR A 65 -11.97 11.69 13.84
N ALA A 66 -11.33 10.72 14.45
CA ALA A 66 -12.02 9.60 15.11
C ALA A 66 -12.96 10.05 16.25
N GLN A 67 -12.73 11.26 16.79
CA GLN A 67 -13.61 11.88 17.80
C GLN A 67 -14.73 12.76 17.18
N GLY A 68 -14.92 12.75 15.88
CA GLY A 68 -15.95 13.53 15.18
C GLY A 68 -15.65 15.02 15.03
N THR A 69 -14.45 15.48 15.39
CA THR A 69 -14.03 16.87 15.19
C THR A 69 -13.48 17.06 13.78
N VAL A 70 -13.73 18.21 13.18
CA VAL A 70 -13.18 18.58 11.87
C VAL A 70 -11.80 19.21 12.09
N ALA A 71 -10.77 18.59 11.52
CA ALA A 71 -9.41 19.09 11.58
C ALA A 71 -8.83 19.32 10.19
N PRO A 72 -7.96 20.33 10.00
CA PRO A 72 -7.33 20.57 8.70
C PRO A 72 -6.39 19.44 8.30
N VAL A 73 -6.54 18.94 7.07
CA VAL A 73 -5.65 17.95 6.47
C VAL A 73 -4.45 18.66 5.90
N VAL A 74 -3.26 18.30 6.38
CA VAL A 74 -1.98 18.84 5.91
C VAL A 74 -1.20 17.77 5.15
N GLN A 75 -1.12 17.90 3.84
CA GLN A 75 -0.42 16.92 3.00
C GLN A 75 1.11 17.17 2.96
N GLY A 76 1.53 18.40 2.91
CA GLY A 76 2.94 18.77 2.76
C GLY A 76 3.82 18.43 3.98
N ALA A 77 3.23 18.39 5.18
CA ALA A 77 3.93 18.08 6.42
C ALA A 77 3.76 16.61 6.88
N CYS A 78 2.99 15.81 6.12
CA CYS A 78 2.72 14.42 6.48
C CYS A 78 3.91 13.52 6.14
N PRO A 79 4.61 12.91 7.13
CA PRO A 79 5.78 12.09 6.88
C PRO A 79 5.49 10.91 5.97
N GLN A 80 6.50 10.49 5.22
CA GLN A 80 6.36 9.34 4.32
C GLN A 80 6.40 8.02 5.11
N ILE A 81 5.65 7.04 4.60
CA ILE A 81 5.70 5.68 5.10
C ILE A 81 6.78 4.92 4.36
N PHE A 82 7.58 4.20 5.13
CA PHE A 82 8.61 3.28 4.65
C PHE A 82 8.29 1.87 5.13
N MET A 83 8.56 0.90 4.28
CA MET A 83 8.45 -0.52 4.60
C MET A 83 9.76 -1.18 4.21
N ARG A 84 10.31 -1.99 5.12
CA ARG A 84 11.49 -2.80 4.82
C ARG A 84 11.03 -4.13 4.22
N ASP A 85 11.73 -4.64 3.23
CA ASP A 85 11.37 -5.88 2.53
C ASP A 85 11.20 -7.06 3.50
N GLN A 86 12.05 -7.13 4.52
CA GLN A 86 12.01 -8.17 5.55
C GLN A 86 10.74 -8.11 6.44
N ASP A 87 10.11 -6.94 6.54
CA ASP A 87 8.92 -6.71 7.35
C ASP A 87 7.63 -6.72 6.51
N ALA A 88 7.76 -6.84 5.18
CA ALA A 88 6.64 -6.82 4.24
C ALA A 88 5.85 -8.14 4.20
N ILE A 89 6.45 -9.23 4.66
CA ILE A 89 5.86 -10.57 4.60
C ILE A 89 5.94 -11.24 5.98
N PHE A 90 4.81 -11.80 6.40
CA PHE A 90 4.68 -12.59 7.63
C PHE A 90 4.24 -14.00 7.29
N ARG A 91 4.95 -15.00 7.82
CA ARG A 91 4.65 -16.41 7.64
C ARG A 91 4.56 -17.11 8.98
N THR A 92 3.61 -17.99 9.09
CA THR A 92 3.55 -18.95 10.20
C THR A 92 3.77 -20.35 9.66
N TYR A 93 4.40 -21.19 10.47
CA TYR A 93 4.78 -22.55 10.09
C TYR A 93 4.18 -23.54 11.06
N ALA A 94 3.94 -24.75 10.59
CA ALA A 94 3.60 -25.85 11.46
C ALA A 94 4.70 -26.05 12.51
N LYS A 95 4.31 -26.51 13.71
CA LYS A 95 5.20 -26.59 14.87
C LYS A 95 6.55 -27.25 14.56
N GLY A 96 7.64 -26.54 14.87
CA GLY A 96 9.01 -27.01 14.71
C GLY A 96 9.53 -27.07 13.27
N LYS A 97 8.83 -26.46 12.31
CA LYS A 97 9.13 -26.53 10.85
C LYS A 97 9.40 -25.16 10.22
N LYS A 98 10.06 -24.28 10.96
CA LYS A 98 10.42 -22.96 10.46
C LYS A 98 11.23 -23.05 9.17
N ASP A 99 10.96 -22.14 8.24
CA ASP A 99 11.65 -21.97 6.95
C ASP A 99 11.45 -23.12 5.93
N ASP A 100 10.55 -24.07 6.21
CA ASP A 100 10.13 -25.09 5.24
C ASP A 100 8.88 -24.60 4.47
N PRO A 101 8.96 -24.36 3.15
CA PRO A 101 7.83 -23.86 2.35
C PRO A 101 6.60 -24.76 2.38
N GLN A 102 6.79 -26.08 2.54
CA GLN A 102 5.70 -27.05 2.61
C GLN A 102 4.98 -27.04 3.96
N GLN A 103 5.56 -26.41 4.95
CA GLN A 103 5.03 -26.31 6.30
C GLN A 103 4.44 -24.93 6.63
N ILE A 104 4.29 -24.07 5.62
CA ILE A 104 3.62 -22.77 5.81
C ILE A 104 2.15 -23.03 6.13
N VAL A 105 1.68 -22.49 7.26
CA VAL A 105 0.27 -22.51 7.66
C VAL A 105 -0.48 -21.39 6.96
N PHE A 106 0.00 -20.15 7.07
CA PHE A 106 -0.47 -19.02 6.28
C PHE A 106 0.65 -18.00 6.02
N GLN A 107 0.46 -17.20 4.99
CA GLN A 107 1.29 -16.07 4.69
C GLN A 107 0.43 -14.81 4.57
N ALA A 108 0.89 -13.73 5.17
CA ALA A 108 0.36 -12.40 4.97
C ALA A 108 1.41 -11.51 4.30
N SER A 109 0.98 -10.61 3.44
CA SER A 109 1.83 -9.61 2.80
C SER A 109 1.12 -8.26 2.76
N PHE A 110 1.91 -7.19 2.84
CA PHE A 110 1.40 -5.85 2.55
C PHE A 110 1.21 -5.69 1.05
N GLY A 111 0.12 -5.03 0.67
CA GLY A 111 -0.13 -4.45 -0.64
C GLY A 111 0.04 -2.93 -0.58
N ASP A 112 -0.92 -2.20 -1.16
CA ASP A 112 -0.92 -0.75 -1.16
C ASP A 112 -1.16 -0.19 0.23
N TYR A 113 -0.58 0.99 0.49
CA TYR A 113 -0.81 1.72 1.72
C TYR A 113 -0.90 3.22 1.46
N THR A 114 -1.64 3.90 2.31
CA THR A 114 -1.82 5.34 2.25
C THR A 114 -1.81 5.93 3.65
N ARG A 115 -1.66 7.24 3.72
CA ARG A 115 -1.65 8.00 4.97
C ARG A 115 -2.43 9.30 4.82
N GLN A 116 -2.93 9.76 5.94
CA GLN A 116 -3.54 11.07 6.07
C GLN A 116 -3.08 11.69 7.39
N CYS A 117 -2.73 12.97 7.35
CA CYS A 117 -2.36 13.71 8.55
C CYS A 117 -3.33 14.86 8.78
N THR A 118 -3.65 15.07 10.04
CA THR A 118 -4.39 16.23 10.54
C THR A 118 -3.52 16.99 11.52
N LEU A 119 -3.57 18.31 11.44
CA LEU A 119 -2.88 19.19 12.39
C LEU A 119 -3.85 19.49 13.54
N ASN A 120 -3.38 19.32 14.76
CA ASN A 120 -4.10 19.69 15.99
C ASN A 120 -3.11 20.38 16.94
N ASP A 121 -3.24 21.69 17.06
CA ASP A 121 -2.36 22.54 17.88
C ASP A 121 -0.87 22.29 17.60
N ALA A 122 -0.15 21.73 18.57
CA ALA A 122 1.28 21.44 18.49
C ALA A 122 1.58 20.02 17.98
N ASN A 123 0.56 19.24 17.61
CA ASN A 123 0.74 17.85 17.20
C ASN A 123 0.19 17.58 15.80
N LEU A 124 0.94 16.78 15.08
CA LEU A 124 0.49 16.14 13.85
C LEU A 124 -0.04 14.75 14.20
N THR A 125 -1.29 14.47 13.84
CA THR A 125 -1.90 13.15 14.02
C THR A 125 -2.03 12.48 12.67
N MET A 126 -1.47 11.28 12.55
CA MET A 126 -1.50 10.49 11.33
C MET A 126 -2.45 9.30 11.47
N THR A 127 -3.20 9.06 10.40
CA THR A 127 -3.91 7.80 10.12
C THR A 127 -3.15 7.05 9.03
N VAL A 128 -2.91 5.78 9.23
CA VAL A 128 -2.34 4.86 8.24
C VAL A 128 -3.40 3.84 7.85
N VAL A 129 -3.56 3.62 6.55
CA VAL A 129 -4.41 2.56 5.99
C VAL A 129 -3.54 1.71 5.08
N ALA A 130 -3.60 0.38 5.25
CA ALA A 130 -2.85 -0.56 4.45
C ALA A 130 -3.73 -1.73 4.00
N GLN A 131 -3.58 -2.16 2.77
CA GLN A 131 -4.16 -3.38 2.25
C GLN A 131 -3.24 -4.54 2.62
N LEU A 132 -3.82 -5.60 3.15
CA LEU A 132 -3.12 -6.84 3.47
C LEU A 132 -3.71 -7.97 2.64
N ARG A 133 -2.84 -8.80 2.09
CA ARG A 133 -3.22 -10.01 1.40
C ARG A 133 -2.81 -11.22 2.24
N LEU A 134 -3.75 -12.10 2.49
CA LEU A 134 -3.55 -13.34 3.23
C LEU A 134 -3.80 -14.53 2.31
N ILE A 135 -2.96 -15.54 2.41
CA ILE A 135 -3.12 -16.82 1.71
C ILE A 135 -2.91 -17.98 2.68
N THR A 136 -3.68 -19.04 2.51
CA THR A 136 -3.49 -20.30 3.20
C THR A 136 -2.28 -21.02 2.60
N GLY A 137 -1.38 -21.49 3.45
CA GLY A 137 -0.21 -22.27 3.03
C GLY A 137 -0.53 -23.77 2.90
N PRO A 138 0.42 -24.56 2.39
CA PRO A 138 0.24 -26.01 2.17
C PRO A 138 -0.10 -26.80 3.44
N ALA A 139 0.40 -26.36 4.62
CA ALA A 139 0.13 -26.99 5.90
C ALA A 139 -0.99 -26.32 6.69
N GLY A 140 -1.71 -25.37 6.10
CA GLY A 140 -2.74 -24.59 6.76
C GLY A 140 -4.15 -24.94 6.33
N THR A 141 -5.10 -24.37 7.08
CA THR A 141 -6.53 -24.39 6.77
C THR A 141 -7.07 -22.99 6.90
N PRO A 142 -8.12 -22.62 6.13
CA PRO A 142 -8.83 -21.35 6.33
C PRO A 142 -9.31 -21.20 7.78
N GLY A 143 -9.38 -19.97 8.25
CA GLY A 143 -9.85 -19.69 9.61
C GLY A 143 -9.26 -18.38 10.17
N PRO A 144 -9.47 -18.13 11.48
CA PRO A 144 -9.02 -16.92 12.14
C PRO A 144 -7.50 -16.85 12.23
N VAL A 145 -6.95 -15.67 11.97
CA VAL A 145 -5.52 -15.35 12.09
C VAL A 145 -5.35 -14.02 12.80
N THR A 146 -4.21 -13.83 13.47
CA THR A 146 -3.86 -12.56 14.10
C THR A 146 -2.53 -12.10 13.56
N LEU A 147 -2.50 -10.88 12.99
CA LEU A 147 -1.32 -10.30 12.39
C LEU A 147 -0.68 -9.28 13.35
N PRO A 148 0.59 -9.46 13.72
CA PRO A 148 1.32 -8.47 14.51
C PRO A 148 1.86 -7.38 13.59
N ILE A 149 1.24 -6.21 13.60
CA ILE A 149 1.64 -5.09 12.76
C ILE A 149 2.29 -4.03 13.64
N ARG A 150 3.53 -3.69 13.33
CA ARG A 150 4.28 -2.62 13.98
C ARG A 150 4.22 -1.35 13.14
N ILE A 151 3.91 -0.24 13.81
CA ILE A 151 4.12 1.11 13.27
C ILE A 151 5.07 1.83 14.22
N SER A 152 6.09 2.48 13.67
CA SER A 152 7.00 3.33 14.43
C SER A 152 7.27 4.62 13.67
N VAL A 153 7.34 5.72 14.42
CA VAL A 153 7.76 7.03 13.94
C VAL A 153 9.13 7.33 14.55
N VAL A 154 10.09 7.63 13.69
CA VAL A 154 11.45 7.94 14.10
C VAL A 154 11.89 9.28 13.52
N ASP A 155 12.65 10.04 14.28
CA ASP A 155 13.33 11.27 13.87
C ASP A 155 14.83 11.07 14.05
N GLY A 156 15.53 10.74 12.96
CA GLY A 156 16.88 10.25 13.04
C GLY A 156 16.99 8.98 13.89
N GLU A 157 17.66 9.05 15.03
CA GLU A 157 17.79 7.93 16.00
C GLU A 157 16.69 7.93 17.08
N ASN A 158 15.91 8.99 17.18
CA ASN A 158 14.88 9.13 18.20
C ASN A 158 13.59 8.43 17.79
N VAL A 159 13.06 7.57 18.65
CA VAL A 159 11.76 6.95 18.48
C VAL A 159 10.69 7.84 19.10
N LEU A 160 9.88 8.48 18.26
CA LEU A 160 8.78 9.35 18.69
C LEU A 160 7.52 8.55 19.02
N TYR A 161 7.31 7.44 18.31
CA TYR A 161 6.16 6.54 18.50
C TYR A 161 6.55 5.13 18.10
N SER A 162 6.09 4.13 18.83
CA SER A 162 6.21 2.72 18.43
C SER A 162 5.13 1.88 19.08
N GLU A 163 4.34 1.19 18.26
CA GLU A 163 3.27 0.30 18.74
C GLU A 163 3.18 -0.95 17.87
N VAL A 164 2.89 -2.08 18.51
CA VAL A 164 2.50 -3.33 17.82
C VAL A 164 1.02 -3.55 18.04
N THR A 165 0.28 -3.49 16.95
CA THR A 165 -1.15 -3.81 16.94
C THR A 165 -1.35 -5.27 16.57
N LYS A 166 -2.04 -6.04 17.42
CA LYS A 166 -2.52 -7.37 17.10
C LYS A 166 -3.80 -7.24 16.29
N PHE A 167 -3.72 -7.43 14.99
CA PHE A 167 -4.85 -7.27 14.08
C PHE A 167 -5.52 -8.63 13.83
N PRO A 168 -6.70 -8.90 14.43
CA PRO A 168 -7.46 -10.11 14.17
C PRO A 168 -8.13 -10.02 12.81
N THR A 169 -8.08 -11.10 12.04
CA THR A 169 -8.73 -11.24 10.74
C THR A 169 -9.00 -12.72 10.46
N GLU A 170 -9.53 -13.03 9.27
CA GLU A 170 -9.90 -14.39 8.91
C GLU A 170 -9.63 -14.68 7.43
N ILE A 171 -9.22 -15.90 7.12
CA ILE A 171 -9.23 -16.44 5.77
C ILE A 171 -10.54 -17.25 5.63
N PRO A 172 -11.49 -16.82 4.78
CA PRO A 172 -12.79 -17.47 4.65
C PRO A 172 -12.67 -18.92 4.18
N ALA A 173 -13.56 -19.78 4.66
CA ALA A 173 -13.64 -21.16 4.19
C ALA A 173 -13.92 -21.22 2.67
N GLY A 174 -13.23 -22.11 1.99
CA GLY A 174 -13.34 -22.28 0.52
C GLY A 174 -12.57 -21.23 -0.30
N ALA A 175 -11.96 -20.23 0.32
CA ALA A 175 -11.10 -19.28 -0.37
C ALA A 175 -9.61 -19.63 -0.16
N PRO A 176 -8.80 -19.61 -1.23
CA PRO A 176 -7.35 -19.84 -1.10
C PRO A 176 -6.65 -18.64 -0.43
N GLY A 177 -7.32 -17.52 -0.32
CA GLY A 177 -6.82 -16.31 0.31
C GLY A 177 -7.87 -15.21 0.36
N THR A 178 -7.52 -14.10 1.03
CA THR A 178 -8.38 -12.93 1.18
C THR A 178 -7.55 -11.65 1.19
N GLN A 179 -8.24 -10.53 1.00
CA GLN A 179 -7.67 -9.19 1.18
C GLN A 179 -8.46 -8.47 2.26
N VAL A 180 -7.74 -7.80 3.15
CA VAL A 180 -8.33 -7.06 4.26
C VAL A 180 -7.66 -5.69 4.39
N ILE A 181 -8.37 -4.75 4.99
CA ILE A 181 -7.88 -3.39 5.23
C ILE A 181 -7.50 -3.27 6.71
N PHE A 182 -6.24 -2.97 6.94
CA PHE A 182 -5.73 -2.55 8.22
C PHE A 182 -5.80 -1.02 8.30
N ARG A 183 -6.35 -0.49 9.39
CA ARG A 183 -6.40 0.93 9.68
C ARG A 183 -5.85 1.19 11.07
N LYS A 184 -4.95 2.16 11.18
CA LYS A 184 -4.43 2.66 12.46
C LYS A 184 -4.57 4.16 12.51
N ASP A 185 -5.35 4.62 13.45
CA ASP A 185 -5.55 6.03 13.76
C ASP A 185 -4.71 6.45 14.98
N GLY A 186 -4.60 7.75 15.19
CA GLY A 186 -4.03 8.31 16.41
C GLY A 186 -2.51 8.19 16.56
N ILE A 187 -1.79 8.07 15.45
CA ILE A 187 -0.32 8.12 15.46
C ILE A 187 0.09 9.58 15.60
N THR A 188 0.51 9.99 16.81
CA THR A 188 0.84 11.39 17.11
C THR A 188 2.34 11.65 17.09
N MET A 189 2.71 12.82 16.60
CA MET A 189 4.08 13.32 16.60
C MET A 189 4.08 14.86 16.75
N PRO A 190 5.12 15.47 17.30
CA PRO A 190 5.23 16.93 17.41
C PRO A 190 5.23 17.58 16.03
N VAL A 191 4.59 18.74 15.89
CA VAL A 191 4.70 19.57 14.69
C VAL A 191 6.12 20.15 14.64
N GLY A 192 6.72 20.15 13.44
CA GLY A 192 8.08 20.64 13.27
C GLY A 192 9.15 19.62 13.63
N SER A 193 8.77 18.37 13.95
CA SER A 193 9.72 17.26 13.92
C SER A 193 10.47 17.30 12.59
N GLY A 194 11.79 17.19 12.63
CA GLY A 194 12.67 17.53 11.51
C GLY A 194 12.39 16.84 10.18
N ALA A 195 13.08 17.24 9.13
CA ALA A 195 12.97 16.64 7.78
C ALA A 195 13.34 15.14 7.73
N LEU A 196 13.91 14.61 8.82
CA LEU A 196 14.33 13.21 8.96
C LEU A 196 13.23 12.29 9.54
N VAL A 197 12.03 12.82 9.82
CA VAL A 197 10.93 12.01 10.36
C VAL A 197 10.50 10.98 9.32
N ARG A 198 10.48 9.71 9.74
CA ARG A 198 10.06 8.57 8.95
C ARG A 198 9.05 7.75 9.73
N VAL A 199 8.05 7.26 9.01
CA VAL A 199 7.09 6.31 9.55
C VAL A 199 7.41 4.95 8.96
N ASN A 200 7.71 3.97 9.81
CA ASN A 200 7.93 2.61 9.36
C ASN A 200 6.69 1.77 9.67
N ILE A 201 6.24 0.98 8.69
CA ILE A 201 5.20 -0.03 8.87
C ILE A 201 5.76 -1.39 8.48
N GLY A 202 5.32 -2.44 9.15
CA GLY A 202 5.71 -3.80 8.81
C GLY A 202 5.13 -4.81 9.78
N PHE A 203 5.29 -6.09 9.47
CA PHE A 203 4.98 -7.14 10.43
C PHE A 203 6.05 -7.20 11.52
N ASP A 204 5.61 -7.35 12.77
CA ASP A 204 6.52 -7.57 13.90
C ASP A 204 6.93 -9.04 13.95
N THR A 205 8.02 -9.36 13.28
CA THR A 205 8.59 -10.71 13.24
C THR A 205 9.58 -10.98 14.37
N GLN A 206 9.88 -9.96 15.19
CA GLN A 206 10.82 -10.11 16.29
C GLN A 206 10.14 -10.83 17.46
N PRO A 207 10.83 -11.81 18.11
CA PRO A 207 10.34 -12.39 19.35
C PRO A 207 10.17 -11.29 20.39
N ALA A 208 9.02 -11.29 21.09
CA ALA A 208 8.77 -10.34 22.17
C ALA A 208 9.97 -10.32 23.11
N LYS A 209 10.63 -9.17 23.26
CA LYS A 209 11.67 -9.01 24.29
C LYS A 209 10.97 -9.21 25.62
N THR A 210 11.19 -10.36 26.27
CA THR A 210 10.79 -10.57 27.65
C THR A 210 11.47 -9.49 28.47
N LYS A 211 10.67 -8.58 29.05
CA LYS A 211 11.17 -7.65 30.08
C LYS A 211 11.70 -8.54 31.20
N LYS A 212 13.03 -8.60 31.33
CA LYS A 212 13.67 -9.10 32.53
C LYS A 212 13.30 -8.09 33.62
N SER A 213 12.40 -8.45 34.51
CA SER A 213 12.17 -7.70 35.75
C SER A 213 13.46 -7.78 36.58
N SER A 214 14.08 -6.63 36.80
CA SER A 214 15.12 -6.46 37.82
C SER A 214 14.46 -6.39 39.16
#